data_128c0214d01d45cdfca6cf3b278ed003
#
_entry.id   128c0214d01d45cdfca6cf3b278ed003
#
_cell.length_a   1.000
_cell.length_b   1.000
_cell.length_c   1.000
_cell.angle_alpha   90.00
_cell.angle_beta   90.00
_cell.angle_gamma   90.00
#
_symmetry.space_group_name_H-M   'P 1'
#
loop_
_entity.id
_entity.type
_entity.pdbx_description
1 polymer ?
#
loop_
_entity_poly.entity_id
_entity_poly.type
_entity_poly.pdbx_seq_one_letter_code
_entity_poly.pdbx_strand_id
1 'polypeptide(L)'
;EFRGGLVLRSKEKSFGGFSGLHVGADGDHLTAVTDKGDWLTARLRYDERGRLDDVTDAEMGGLRDADGKRLDEDERDAEALAELAGGGFAVAFEGHHRILTYPRGLEAPADPLPKPDGLKDAPDNGGVESLVTLSDGRLLALTEKYGKHRLYHGWTWKRGKWTPLEYRAGHDSNPADATLLPSGDLLVLERGDDSDDGPVLRLQRVPKGDIGSGEVLEGETLFEIRRPLLVDNFEGVACRAGEDGEPLVYIISDDDFDEDKRTVLLMFALRHQGKSRGEP
;
A
#
# COMPACT_ATOMS: atom_id res chain seq x y z
N GLU A 1 18.68 1.14 4.87
CA GLU A 1 19.69 0.92 3.80
C GLU A 1 19.00 0.75 2.46
N PHE A 2 19.42 1.52 1.45
CA PHE A 2 18.92 1.39 0.08
C PHE A 2 19.41 0.08 -0.56
N ARG A 3 18.49 -0.66 -1.18
CA ARG A 3 18.71 -2.01 -1.75
C ARG A 3 18.39 -2.08 -3.25
N GLY A 4 18.28 -0.96 -3.92
CA GLY A 4 18.06 -0.87 -5.36
C GLY A 4 16.81 -0.10 -5.72
N GLY A 5 16.75 0.32 -6.97
CA GLY A 5 15.59 1.05 -7.53
C GLY A 5 15.57 0.95 -9.03
N LEU A 6 14.37 0.83 -9.58
CA LEU A 6 14.11 0.65 -11.00
C LEU A 6 13.14 1.71 -11.49
N VAL A 7 13.36 2.20 -12.69
CA VAL A 7 12.34 2.94 -13.45
C VAL A 7 11.66 1.93 -14.36
N LEU A 8 10.42 1.60 -14.02
CA LEU A 8 9.62 0.65 -14.79
C LEU A 8 9.05 1.33 -16.04
N ARG A 9 8.98 0.60 -17.12
CA ARG A 9 8.41 1.08 -18.39
C ARG A 9 7.75 -0.05 -19.15
N SER A 10 6.61 0.22 -19.76
CA SER A 10 5.91 -0.71 -20.63
C SER A 10 5.38 0.01 -21.86
N LYS A 11 5.04 -0.76 -22.91
CA LYS A 11 4.30 -0.29 -24.08
C LYS A 11 2.80 -0.52 -23.93
N GLU A 12 2.39 -1.23 -22.89
CA GLU A 12 0.97 -1.47 -22.59
C GLU A 12 0.33 -0.16 -22.13
N LYS A 13 -0.81 0.19 -22.72
CA LYS A 13 -1.53 1.44 -22.42
C LYS A 13 -2.12 1.48 -21.01
N SER A 14 -2.29 0.32 -20.40
CA SER A 14 -2.79 0.17 -19.04
C SER A 14 -1.67 0.27 -17.99
N PHE A 15 -0.41 0.38 -18.41
CA PHE A 15 0.74 0.50 -17.50
C PHE A 15 0.86 1.94 -16.99
N GLY A 16 0.88 2.10 -15.68
CA GLY A 16 0.92 3.37 -14.96
C GLY A 16 -0.16 3.45 -13.90
N GLY A 17 -0.26 4.57 -13.18
CA GLY A 17 -1.31 4.78 -12.19
C GLY A 17 -1.30 3.75 -11.05
N PHE A 18 -0.12 3.35 -10.55
CA PHE A 18 -0.03 2.30 -9.52
C PHE A 18 -0.30 2.84 -8.13
N SER A 19 -1.34 2.32 -7.46
CA SER A 19 -1.79 2.74 -6.13
C SER A 19 -1.52 1.68 -5.06
N GLY A 20 -1.86 0.40 -5.27
CA GLY A 20 -1.64 -0.68 -4.30
C GLY A 20 -0.51 -1.62 -4.69
N LEU A 21 0.30 -2.07 -3.72
CA LEU A 21 1.46 -2.94 -3.94
C LEU A 21 1.48 -4.13 -2.98
N HIS A 22 1.77 -5.32 -3.51
CA HIS A 22 2.08 -6.53 -2.74
C HIS A 22 3.34 -7.21 -3.28
N VAL A 23 4.20 -7.68 -2.38
CA VAL A 23 5.33 -8.55 -2.69
C VAL A 23 5.22 -9.82 -1.88
N GLY A 24 5.19 -10.96 -2.56
CA GLY A 24 5.06 -12.27 -1.94
C GLY A 24 6.19 -12.57 -0.93
N ALA A 25 5.92 -13.43 0.03
CA ALA A 25 6.89 -13.81 1.06
C ALA A 25 8.15 -14.49 0.48
N ASP A 26 8.03 -15.10 -0.72
CA ASP A 26 9.16 -15.66 -1.49
C ASP A 26 10.10 -14.58 -2.03
N GLY A 27 9.62 -13.34 -2.12
CA GLY A 27 10.34 -12.19 -2.66
C GLY A 27 10.37 -12.10 -4.18
N ASP A 28 9.87 -13.11 -4.89
CA ASP A 28 9.92 -13.19 -6.34
C ASP A 28 8.68 -12.60 -7.02
N HIS A 29 7.52 -12.64 -6.35
CA HIS A 29 6.25 -12.24 -6.93
C HIS A 29 5.87 -10.81 -6.49
N LEU A 30 5.64 -9.96 -7.47
CA LEU A 30 5.04 -8.64 -7.29
C LEU A 30 3.63 -8.65 -7.85
N THR A 31 2.69 -8.04 -7.12
CA THR A 31 1.33 -7.74 -7.57
C THR A 31 1.02 -6.29 -7.29
N ALA A 32 0.42 -5.57 -8.21
CA ALA A 32 -0.02 -4.19 -8.04
C ALA A 32 -1.37 -3.96 -8.71
N VAL A 33 -2.07 -2.92 -8.29
CA VAL A 33 -3.30 -2.42 -8.92
C VAL A 33 -3.12 -0.98 -9.37
N THR A 34 -3.95 -0.54 -10.32
CA THR A 34 -3.89 0.82 -10.88
C THR A 34 -5.22 1.52 -10.70
N ASP A 35 -5.22 2.85 -10.64
CA ASP A 35 -6.39 3.73 -10.61
C ASP A 35 -7.34 3.56 -11.81
N LYS A 36 -6.90 2.86 -12.86
CA LYS A 36 -7.75 2.45 -14.00
C LYS A 36 -8.33 1.04 -13.88
N GLY A 37 -8.21 0.42 -12.70
CA GLY A 37 -8.78 -0.90 -12.42
C GLY A 37 -8.10 -2.01 -13.19
N ASP A 38 -6.82 -1.86 -13.46
CA ASP A 38 -5.97 -2.92 -13.99
C ASP A 38 -5.10 -3.50 -12.87
N TRP A 39 -4.69 -4.74 -13.02
CA TRP A 39 -3.70 -5.39 -12.17
C TRP A 39 -2.44 -5.69 -12.97
N LEU A 40 -1.32 -5.68 -12.28
CA LEU A 40 0.00 -6.13 -12.73
C LEU A 40 0.46 -7.28 -11.85
N THR A 41 0.94 -8.36 -12.46
CA THR A 41 1.79 -9.35 -11.79
C THR A 41 3.13 -9.41 -12.49
N ALA A 42 4.21 -9.59 -11.74
CA ALA A 42 5.55 -9.67 -12.30
C ALA A 42 6.50 -10.46 -11.38
N ARG A 43 7.68 -10.78 -11.86
CA ARG A 43 8.76 -11.37 -11.07
C ARG A 43 9.85 -10.35 -10.80
N LEU A 44 10.21 -10.22 -9.55
CA LEU A 44 11.37 -9.45 -9.11
C LEU A 44 12.64 -10.27 -9.28
N ARG A 45 13.71 -9.62 -9.69
CA ARG A 45 15.05 -10.19 -9.80
C ARG A 45 16.03 -9.41 -8.94
N TYR A 46 16.98 -10.12 -8.38
CA TYR A 46 17.96 -9.56 -7.46
C TYR A 46 19.37 -9.90 -7.92
N ASP A 47 20.31 -8.97 -7.70
CA ASP A 47 21.73 -9.22 -7.93
C ASP A 47 22.33 -10.17 -6.87
N GLU A 48 23.60 -10.55 -7.04
CA GLU A 48 24.33 -11.42 -6.10
C GLU A 48 24.44 -10.86 -4.66
N ARG A 49 24.10 -9.58 -4.47
CA ARG A 49 24.07 -8.90 -3.16
C ARG A 49 22.67 -8.74 -2.59
N GLY A 50 21.68 -9.36 -3.22
CA GLY A 50 20.27 -9.29 -2.84
C GLY A 50 19.67 -7.89 -3.05
N ARG A 51 20.19 -7.10 -4.01
CA ARG A 51 19.61 -5.80 -4.38
C ARG A 51 18.68 -5.96 -5.57
N LEU A 52 17.59 -5.22 -5.57
CA LEU A 52 16.63 -5.18 -6.68
C LEU A 52 17.36 -4.76 -7.98
N ASP A 53 17.30 -5.63 -9.01
CA ASP A 53 18.06 -5.51 -10.23
C ASP A 53 17.18 -5.45 -11.49
N ASP A 54 16.07 -6.22 -11.53
CA ASP A 54 15.19 -6.26 -12.70
C ASP A 54 13.76 -6.70 -12.34
N VAL A 55 12.82 -6.50 -13.28
CA VAL A 55 11.44 -7.00 -13.25
C VAL A 55 11.15 -7.74 -14.55
N THR A 56 10.74 -9.00 -14.44
CA THR A 56 10.49 -9.89 -15.59
C THR A 56 9.09 -10.50 -15.51
N ASP A 57 8.70 -11.21 -16.56
CA ASP A 57 7.46 -12.00 -16.64
C ASP A 57 6.22 -11.18 -16.25
N ALA A 58 6.17 -9.91 -16.69
CA ALA A 58 5.08 -9.00 -16.37
C ALA A 58 3.81 -9.36 -17.18
N GLU A 59 2.71 -9.51 -16.48
CA GLU A 59 1.37 -9.70 -17.04
C GLU A 59 0.43 -8.65 -16.47
N MET A 60 -0.49 -8.13 -17.30
CA MET A 60 -1.51 -7.16 -16.91
C MET A 60 -2.89 -7.60 -17.35
N GLY A 61 -3.90 -7.20 -16.59
CA GLY A 61 -5.30 -7.47 -16.93
C GLY A 61 -6.26 -6.58 -16.15
N GLY A 62 -7.53 -6.56 -16.56
CA GLY A 62 -8.54 -5.74 -15.90
C GLY A 62 -9.20 -6.46 -14.73
N LEU A 63 -9.42 -5.74 -13.63
CA LEU A 63 -10.26 -6.18 -12.52
C LEU A 63 -11.70 -6.41 -12.96
N ARG A 64 -12.39 -7.35 -12.32
CA ARG A 64 -13.73 -7.78 -12.69
C ARG A 64 -14.72 -7.53 -11.55
N ASP A 65 -15.98 -7.32 -11.94
CA ASP A 65 -17.11 -7.28 -11.02
C ASP A 65 -17.53 -8.69 -10.55
N ALA A 66 -18.61 -8.77 -9.78
CA ALA A 66 -19.16 -10.03 -9.29
C ALA A 66 -19.75 -10.93 -10.42
N ASP A 67 -20.11 -10.35 -11.54
CA ASP A 67 -20.61 -11.06 -12.74
C ASP A 67 -19.46 -11.51 -13.67
N GLY A 68 -18.22 -11.16 -13.35
CA GLY A 68 -17.01 -11.46 -14.14
C GLY A 68 -16.80 -10.53 -15.33
N LYS A 69 -17.51 -9.41 -15.40
CA LYS A 69 -17.29 -8.36 -16.39
C LYS A 69 -16.17 -7.44 -15.91
N ARG A 70 -15.46 -6.82 -16.86
CA ARG A 70 -14.55 -5.73 -16.54
C ARG A 70 -15.32 -4.59 -15.88
N LEU A 71 -14.72 -3.95 -14.87
CA LEU A 71 -15.32 -2.80 -14.19
C LEU A 71 -15.52 -1.64 -15.17
N ASP A 72 -16.64 -0.95 -15.02
CA ASP A 72 -16.96 0.26 -15.79
C ASP A 72 -16.04 1.43 -15.39
N GLU A 73 -15.93 2.43 -16.26
CA GLU A 73 -14.93 3.51 -16.11
C GLU A 73 -15.08 4.32 -14.82
N ASP A 74 -16.29 4.51 -14.34
CA ASP A 74 -16.61 5.22 -13.09
C ASP A 74 -16.58 4.33 -11.84
N GLU A 75 -16.28 3.04 -12.00
CA GLU A 75 -16.24 2.06 -10.91
C GLU A 75 -14.86 1.43 -10.69
N ARG A 76 -13.86 1.79 -11.48
CA ARG A 76 -12.59 1.06 -11.55
C ARG A 76 -11.41 1.70 -10.80
N ASP A 77 -11.64 2.81 -10.13
CA ASP A 77 -10.64 3.60 -9.40
C ASP A 77 -10.09 2.82 -8.19
N ALA A 78 -9.08 1.97 -8.43
CA ALA A 78 -8.55 1.03 -7.44
C ALA A 78 -7.34 1.63 -6.74
N GLU A 79 -7.42 1.79 -5.39
CA GLU A 79 -6.46 2.55 -4.60
C GLU A 79 -5.64 1.70 -3.63
N ALA A 80 -6.15 0.58 -3.17
CA ALA A 80 -5.42 -0.26 -2.22
C ALA A 80 -5.54 -1.74 -2.52
N LEU A 81 -4.49 -2.50 -2.17
CA LEU A 81 -4.39 -3.94 -2.39
C LEU A 81 -3.90 -4.65 -1.12
N ALA A 82 -4.58 -5.70 -0.70
CA ALA A 82 -4.11 -6.58 0.37
C ALA A 82 -4.25 -8.06 0.00
N GLU A 83 -3.21 -8.87 0.24
CA GLU A 83 -3.34 -10.32 0.19
C GLU A 83 -4.23 -10.81 1.34
N LEU A 84 -5.19 -11.68 1.06
CA LEU A 84 -6.09 -12.26 2.06
C LEU A 84 -5.45 -13.46 2.79
N ALA A 85 -5.76 -13.63 4.06
CA ALA A 85 -5.24 -14.75 4.87
C ALA A 85 -5.57 -16.15 4.29
N GLY A 86 -6.59 -16.24 3.45
CA GLY A 86 -7.00 -17.47 2.75
C GLY A 86 -6.44 -17.60 1.34
N GLY A 87 -5.60 -16.69 0.91
CA GLY A 87 -5.16 -16.52 -0.48
C GLY A 87 -6.09 -15.62 -1.28
N GLY A 88 -5.60 -15.15 -2.44
CA GLY A 88 -6.26 -14.09 -3.22
C GLY A 88 -6.11 -12.71 -2.61
N PHE A 89 -6.89 -11.74 -3.08
CA PHE A 89 -6.67 -10.34 -2.74
C PHE A 89 -7.97 -9.63 -2.34
N ALA A 90 -7.84 -8.55 -1.57
CA ALA A 90 -8.84 -7.51 -1.41
C ALA A 90 -8.35 -6.24 -2.11
N VAL A 91 -9.25 -5.53 -2.77
CA VAL A 91 -8.99 -4.26 -3.46
C VAL A 91 -10.03 -3.24 -2.99
N ALA A 92 -9.56 -2.05 -2.61
CA ALA A 92 -10.43 -0.91 -2.33
C ALA A 92 -10.54 0.00 -3.54
N PHE A 93 -11.69 0.64 -3.68
CA PHE A 93 -12.02 1.53 -4.80
C PHE A 93 -12.57 2.86 -4.31
N GLU A 94 -12.18 3.93 -4.97
CA GLU A 94 -12.71 5.28 -4.78
C GLU A 94 -13.93 5.60 -5.67
N GLY A 95 -14.42 6.83 -5.61
CA GLY A 95 -15.63 7.27 -6.28
C GLY A 95 -16.86 6.49 -5.78
N HIS A 96 -17.08 5.33 -6.30
CA HIS A 96 -18.01 4.36 -5.75
C HIS A 96 -17.35 3.53 -4.63
N HIS A 97 -17.07 4.17 -3.49
CA HIS A 97 -16.35 3.56 -2.36
C HIS A 97 -16.86 2.16 -2.03
N ARG A 98 -16.01 1.16 -2.17
CA ARG A 98 -16.26 -0.25 -1.87
C ARG A 98 -14.97 -1.04 -1.73
N ILE A 99 -15.09 -2.23 -1.16
CA ILE A 99 -13.99 -3.20 -1.11
C ILE A 99 -14.50 -4.48 -1.75
N LEU A 100 -13.78 -4.95 -2.76
CA LEU A 100 -14.03 -6.23 -3.43
C LEU A 100 -12.95 -7.22 -3.02
N THR A 101 -13.31 -8.50 -2.91
CA THR A 101 -12.36 -9.58 -2.68
C THR A 101 -12.29 -10.48 -3.91
N TYR A 102 -11.08 -10.95 -4.21
CA TYR A 102 -10.74 -11.81 -5.34
C TYR A 102 -10.08 -13.11 -4.82
N PRO A 103 -10.84 -14.01 -4.19
CA PRO A 103 -10.27 -15.20 -3.54
C PRO A 103 -9.68 -16.22 -4.52
N ARG A 104 -9.95 -16.07 -5.82
CA ARG A 104 -9.47 -16.94 -6.88
C ARG A 104 -8.45 -16.29 -7.82
N GLY A 105 -7.90 -15.11 -7.45
CA GLY A 105 -7.03 -14.28 -8.27
C GLY A 105 -7.75 -13.09 -8.88
N LEU A 106 -7.00 -12.04 -9.21
CA LEU A 106 -7.51 -10.74 -9.68
C LEU A 106 -8.21 -10.82 -11.05
N GLU A 107 -7.95 -11.87 -11.83
CA GLU A 107 -8.61 -12.15 -13.11
C GLU A 107 -10.00 -12.79 -12.95
N ALA A 108 -10.34 -13.29 -11.75
CA ALA A 108 -11.61 -13.95 -11.46
C ALA A 108 -12.70 -12.94 -11.08
N PRO A 109 -14.00 -13.35 -11.13
CA PRO A 109 -15.08 -12.56 -10.56
C PRO A 109 -14.86 -12.22 -9.08
N ALA A 110 -15.21 -11.00 -8.71
CA ALA A 110 -15.08 -10.50 -7.35
C ALA A 110 -16.25 -10.91 -6.45
N ASP A 111 -15.99 -10.94 -5.15
CA ASP A 111 -17.00 -11.04 -4.10
C ASP A 111 -17.00 -9.70 -3.30
N PRO A 112 -18.12 -8.95 -3.24
CA PRO A 112 -18.17 -7.68 -2.54
C PRO A 112 -18.19 -7.88 -1.02
N LEU A 113 -17.40 -7.10 -0.28
CA LEU A 113 -17.54 -6.97 1.16
C LEU A 113 -18.65 -5.96 1.51
N PRO A 114 -19.40 -6.16 2.61
CA PRO A 114 -20.25 -5.11 3.16
C PRO A 114 -19.45 -3.81 3.38
N LYS A 115 -20.03 -2.67 3.03
CA LYS A 115 -19.35 -1.37 3.24
C LYS A 115 -19.21 -1.09 4.74
N PRO A 116 -18.07 -0.55 5.21
CA PRO A 116 -17.96 -0.02 6.56
C PRO A 116 -18.98 1.09 6.82
N ASP A 117 -19.53 1.13 8.03
CA ASP A 117 -20.39 2.24 8.43
C ASP A 117 -19.62 3.57 8.35
N GLY A 118 -20.21 4.57 7.72
CA GLY A 118 -19.61 5.89 7.51
C GLY A 118 -18.78 6.04 6.23
N LEU A 119 -18.31 4.98 5.59
CA LEU A 119 -17.50 5.10 4.35
C LEU A 119 -18.28 5.81 3.21
N LYS A 120 -19.60 5.72 3.19
CA LYS A 120 -20.45 6.45 2.23
C LYS A 120 -20.38 7.98 2.37
N ASP A 121 -19.88 8.48 3.51
CA ASP A 121 -19.76 9.90 3.84
C ASP A 121 -18.34 10.43 3.53
N ALA A 122 -17.44 9.57 3.04
CA ALA A 122 -16.12 9.97 2.57
C ALA A 122 -16.24 10.85 1.31
N PRO A 123 -15.31 11.80 1.10
CA PRO A 123 -15.22 12.55 -0.16
C PRO A 123 -14.99 11.59 -1.33
N ASP A 124 -15.48 11.95 -2.54
CA ASP A 124 -15.32 11.11 -3.75
C ASP A 124 -13.85 10.72 -4.01
N ASN A 125 -12.90 11.62 -3.74
CA ASN A 125 -11.46 11.38 -3.76
C ASN A 125 -10.94 11.49 -2.31
N GLY A 126 -10.97 10.41 -1.55
CA GLY A 126 -10.55 10.36 -0.14
C GLY A 126 -11.12 9.14 0.58
N GLY A 127 -11.28 8.05 -0.16
CA GLY A 127 -11.75 6.77 0.34
C GLY A 127 -10.68 5.94 1.04
N VAL A 128 -10.74 4.64 0.83
CA VAL A 128 -9.78 3.71 1.43
C VAL A 128 -8.54 3.60 0.54
N GLU A 129 -7.44 4.18 1.02
CA GLU A 129 -6.13 4.18 0.36
C GLU A 129 -5.19 3.10 0.92
N SER A 130 -5.49 2.55 2.08
CA SER A 130 -4.65 1.52 2.67
C SER A 130 -5.47 0.30 3.02
N LEU A 131 -5.05 -0.87 2.54
CA LEU A 131 -5.57 -2.17 2.93
C LEU A 131 -4.42 -3.08 3.40
N VAL A 132 -4.61 -3.76 4.52
CA VAL A 132 -3.64 -4.75 4.98
C VAL A 132 -4.29 -5.87 5.78
N THR A 133 -3.91 -7.10 5.50
CA THR A 133 -4.31 -8.25 6.34
C THR A 133 -3.40 -8.34 7.54
N LEU A 134 -3.95 -8.13 8.73
CA LEU A 134 -3.23 -8.21 10.01
C LEU A 134 -2.84 -9.67 10.35
N SER A 135 -1.84 -9.85 11.21
CA SER A 135 -1.34 -11.16 11.61
C SER A 135 -2.40 -12.07 12.26
N ASP A 136 -3.51 -11.51 12.76
CA ASP A 136 -4.65 -12.25 13.32
C ASP A 136 -5.78 -12.52 12.30
N GLY A 137 -5.52 -12.22 11.02
CA GLY A 137 -6.43 -12.42 9.90
C GLY A 137 -7.53 -11.36 9.77
N ARG A 138 -7.49 -10.27 10.54
CA ARG A 138 -8.35 -9.10 10.28
C ARG A 138 -7.84 -8.36 9.05
N LEU A 139 -8.76 -7.81 8.24
CA LEU A 139 -8.42 -6.82 7.23
C LEU A 139 -8.53 -5.42 7.87
N LEU A 140 -7.47 -4.63 7.82
CA LEU A 140 -7.46 -3.22 8.20
C LEU A 140 -7.64 -2.37 6.94
N ALA A 141 -8.45 -1.32 7.05
CA ALA A 141 -8.65 -0.29 6.03
C ALA A 141 -8.44 1.09 6.66
N LEU A 142 -7.66 1.97 5.99
CA LEU A 142 -7.48 3.37 6.38
C LEU A 142 -7.85 4.27 5.22
N THR A 143 -8.41 5.45 5.52
CA THR A 143 -8.77 6.47 4.52
C THR A 143 -7.69 7.53 4.40
N GLU A 144 -7.55 8.13 3.20
CA GLU A 144 -6.60 9.22 2.95
C GLU A 144 -7.12 10.57 3.44
N LYS A 145 -8.32 10.98 3.01
CA LYS A 145 -8.86 12.34 3.23
C LYS A 145 -10.14 12.39 4.08
N TYR A 146 -10.65 11.23 4.50
CA TYR A 146 -11.84 11.17 5.32
C TYR A 146 -11.48 11.19 6.81
N GLY A 147 -11.45 12.41 7.38
CA GLY A 147 -11.09 12.66 8.76
C GLY A 147 -10.96 14.14 9.07
N LYS A 148 -10.45 14.48 10.25
CA LYS A 148 -10.21 15.88 10.69
C LYS A 148 -8.95 15.94 11.56
N HIS A 149 -8.20 17.03 11.42
CA HIS A 149 -7.06 17.32 12.30
C HIS A 149 -6.03 16.16 12.33
N ARG A 150 -5.69 15.61 11.17
CA ARG A 150 -4.77 14.46 11.00
C ARG A 150 -5.28 13.14 11.60
N LEU A 151 -6.53 13.07 12.01
CA LEU A 151 -7.22 11.85 12.40
C LEU A 151 -8.06 11.39 11.22
N TYR A 152 -7.70 10.25 10.66
CA TYR A 152 -8.35 9.64 9.52
C TYR A 152 -9.15 8.42 9.95
N HIS A 153 -10.32 8.24 9.36
CA HIS A 153 -11.16 7.08 9.65
C HIS A 153 -10.53 5.80 9.13
N GLY A 154 -10.72 4.74 9.88
CA GLY A 154 -10.33 3.41 9.49
C GLY A 154 -11.24 2.36 10.13
N TRP A 155 -11.07 1.12 9.71
CA TRP A 155 -11.85 -0.01 10.20
C TRP A 155 -11.03 -1.29 10.17
N THR A 156 -11.40 -2.24 11.05
CA THR A 156 -10.95 -3.61 10.93
C THR A 156 -12.14 -4.52 10.62
N TRP A 157 -11.97 -5.41 9.62
CA TRP A 157 -12.96 -6.44 9.26
C TRP A 157 -12.61 -7.79 9.84
N LYS A 158 -13.59 -8.41 10.50
CA LYS A 158 -13.50 -9.82 10.96
C LYS A 158 -14.87 -10.45 11.06
N ARG A 159 -15.01 -11.66 10.54
CA ARG A 159 -16.24 -12.48 10.68
C ARG A 159 -17.54 -11.75 10.34
N GLY A 160 -17.56 -11.01 9.24
CA GLY A 160 -18.75 -10.33 8.76
C GLY A 160 -19.03 -8.97 9.41
N LYS A 161 -18.10 -8.41 10.18
CA LYS A 161 -18.29 -7.14 10.87
C LYS A 161 -17.08 -6.21 10.73
N TRP A 162 -17.36 -4.95 10.40
CA TRP A 162 -16.42 -3.85 10.51
C TRP A 162 -16.44 -3.26 11.94
N THR A 163 -15.27 -2.96 12.47
CA THR A 163 -15.10 -2.26 13.74
C THR A 163 -14.28 -1.00 13.47
N PRO A 164 -14.83 0.22 13.81
CA PRO A 164 -14.17 1.48 13.51
C PRO A 164 -12.93 1.69 14.37
N LEU A 165 -11.98 2.44 13.84
CA LEU A 165 -10.83 3.00 14.52
C LEU A 165 -10.45 4.34 13.85
N GLU A 166 -9.46 5.03 14.37
CA GLU A 166 -8.88 6.22 13.77
C GLU A 166 -7.36 6.04 13.64
N TYR A 167 -6.77 6.67 12.63
CA TYR A 167 -5.34 6.76 12.44
C TYR A 167 -4.89 8.22 12.54
N ARG A 168 -3.86 8.48 13.35
CA ARG A 168 -3.23 9.79 13.44
C ARG A 168 -2.00 9.85 12.55
N ALA A 169 -2.12 10.55 11.44
CA ALA A 169 -0.99 10.77 10.54
C ALA A 169 0.01 11.80 11.10
N GLY A 170 1.20 11.78 10.54
CA GLY A 170 2.22 12.78 10.76
C GLY A 170 1.76 14.19 10.39
N HIS A 171 2.60 15.20 10.69
CA HIS A 171 2.27 16.58 10.34
C HIS A 171 2.25 16.75 8.82
N ASP A 172 1.17 17.38 8.32
CA ASP A 172 0.96 17.65 6.89
C ASP A 172 1.10 16.41 5.99
N SER A 173 0.60 15.27 6.48
CA SER A 173 0.64 13.99 5.75
C SER A 173 -0.70 13.27 5.83
N ASN A 174 -0.92 12.41 4.82
CA ASN A 174 -2.04 11.50 4.70
C ASN A 174 -1.53 10.06 4.52
N PRO A 175 -2.26 9.03 5.01
CA PRO A 175 -1.98 7.65 4.64
C PRO A 175 -2.15 7.47 3.12
N ALA A 176 -1.18 6.83 2.47
CA ALA A 176 -1.24 6.47 1.05
C ALA A 176 -1.37 4.95 0.88
N ASP A 177 -0.67 4.16 1.70
CA ASP A 177 -0.81 2.70 1.72
C ASP A 177 -0.26 2.14 3.03
N ALA A 178 -0.50 0.87 3.32
CA ALA A 178 0.01 0.20 4.51
C ALA A 178 0.36 -1.28 4.26
N THR A 179 1.33 -1.77 5.02
CA THR A 179 1.75 -3.17 5.01
C THR A 179 2.14 -3.63 6.42
N LEU A 180 2.42 -4.93 6.62
CA LEU A 180 2.96 -5.43 7.87
C LEU A 180 4.47 -5.61 7.79
N LEU A 181 5.16 -5.22 8.86
CA LEU A 181 6.51 -5.65 9.14
C LEU A 181 6.54 -7.13 9.56
N PRO A 182 7.66 -7.86 9.40
CA PRO A 182 7.80 -9.23 9.89
C PRO A 182 7.53 -9.40 11.39
N SER A 183 7.66 -8.33 12.18
CA SER A 183 7.29 -8.29 13.61
C SER A 183 5.76 -8.37 13.84
N GLY A 184 4.97 -8.11 12.80
CA GLY A 184 3.52 -7.92 12.85
C GLY A 184 3.09 -6.50 13.19
N ASP A 185 4.03 -5.55 13.32
CA ASP A 185 3.72 -4.14 13.45
C ASP A 185 3.22 -3.60 12.10
N LEU A 186 2.31 -2.61 12.13
CA LEU A 186 1.83 -1.95 10.93
C LEU A 186 2.89 -0.94 10.45
N LEU A 187 3.16 -0.94 9.16
CA LEU A 187 3.94 0.08 8.48
C LEU A 187 3.00 0.88 7.57
N VAL A 188 2.86 2.16 7.81
CA VAL A 188 2.04 3.08 7.00
C VAL A 188 2.94 3.96 6.18
N LEU A 189 2.70 3.98 4.87
CA LEU A 189 3.27 4.95 3.94
C LEU A 189 2.42 6.22 4.01
N GLU A 190 3.04 7.34 4.31
CA GLU A 190 2.39 8.64 4.31
C GLU A 190 3.00 9.56 3.27
N ARG A 191 2.13 10.28 2.57
CA ARG A 191 2.50 11.38 1.68
C ARG A 191 2.03 12.69 2.25
N GLY A 192 2.80 13.74 2.02
CA GLY A 192 2.46 15.08 2.43
C GLY A 192 3.15 16.12 1.58
N ASP A 193 2.71 17.36 1.75
CA ASP A 193 3.35 18.55 1.18
C ASP A 193 3.56 19.55 2.30
N ASP A 194 4.79 19.62 2.80
CA ASP A 194 5.20 20.66 3.72
C ASP A 194 5.39 21.96 2.92
N SER A 195 4.53 22.93 3.17
CA SER A 195 4.47 24.19 2.42
C SER A 195 5.82 24.93 2.33
N ASP A 196 6.72 24.69 3.29
CA ASP A 196 8.03 25.35 3.35
C ASP A 196 9.12 24.49 2.68
N ASP A 197 9.05 23.15 2.81
CA ASP A 197 10.09 22.20 2.38
C ASP A 197 9.65 21.33 1.17
N GLY A 198 8.40 21.46 0.71
CA GLY A 198 7.82 20.69 -0.41
C GLY A 198 7.44 19.26 -0.03
N PRO A 199 7.31 18.36 -1.04
CA PRO A 199 6.79 17.03 -0.82
C PRO A 199 7.62 16.22 0.17
N VAL A 200 6.93 15.45 1.01
CA VAL A 200 7.52 14.57 2.01
C VAL A 200 6.89 13.18 1.93
N LEU A 201 7.73 12.17 2.04
CA LEU A 201 7.34 10.77 2.19
C LEU A 201 7.78 10.28 3.56
N ARG A 202 6.89 9.61 4.30
CA ARG A 202 7.21 9.02 5.61
C ARG A 202 6.79 7.56 5.66
N LEU A 203 7.56 6.79 6.40
CA LEU A 203 7.18 5.45 6.87
C LEU A 203 6.94 5.51 8.37
N GLN A 204 5.69 5.28 8.79
CA GLN A 204 5.26 5.26 10.18
C GLN A 204 5.09 3.81 10.65
N ARG A 205 5.64 3.48 11.82
CA ARG A 205 5.45 2.18 12.46
C ARG A 205 4.46 2.30 13.59
N VAL A 206 3.38 1.54 13.54
CA VAL A 206 2.43 1.37 14.64
C VAL A 206 2.64 -0.01 15.26
N PRO A 207 2.92 -0.10 16.57
CA PRO A 207 3.11 -1.39 17.24
C PRO A 207 1.84 -2.26 17.11
N LYS A 208 2.02 -3.55 16.86
CA LYS A 208 0.88 -4.50 16.72
C LYS A 208 -0.03 -4.54 17.93
N GLY A 209 0.51 -4.27 19.13
CA GLY A 209 -0.26 -4.23 20.37
C GLY A 209 -1.26 -3.07 20.44
N ASP A 210 -1.06 -2.04 19.64
CA ASP A 210 -1.90 -0.83 19.62
C ASP A 210 -3.01 -0.92 18.56
N ILE A 211 -3.05 -2.01 17.76
CA ILE A 211 -4.07 -2.22 16.72
C ILE A 211 -5.32 -2.82 17.38
N GLY A 212 -6.00 -2.04 18.18
CA GLY A 212 -7.22 -2.39 18.88
C GLY A 212 -8.49 -1.81 18.23
N SER A 213 -9.65 -2.11 18.79
CA SER A 213 -10.93 -1.51 18.40
C SER A 213 -11.20 -0.23 19.17
N GLY A 214 -11.56 0.85 18.45
CA GLY A 214 -11.95 2.13 19.05
C GLY A 214 -10.78 2.96 19.59
N GLU A 215 -9.55 2.61 19.22
CA GLU A 215 -8.35 3.35 19.60
C GLU A 215 -7.85 4.18 18.43
N VAL A 216 -7.11 5.23 18.73
CA VAL A 216 -6.36 6.01 17.77
C VAL A 216 -5.04 5.30 17.54
N LEU A 217 -4.80 4.84 16.32
CA LEU A 217 -3.50 4.32 15.91
C LEU A 217 -2.54 5.50 15.74
N GLU A 218 -1.42 5.47 16.43
CA GLU A 218 -0.36 6.50 16.31
C GLU A 218 0.98 5.81 16.12
N GLY A 219 1.70 6.22 15.08
CA GLY A 219 2.98 5.62 14.70
C GLY A 219 4.19 6.45 15.14
N GLU A 220 5.35 5.79 15.17
CA GLU A 220 6.64 6.46 15.20
C GLU A 220 7.25 6.53 13.80
N THR A 221 7.84 7.66 13.42
CA THR A 221 8.51 7.82 12.13
C THR A 221 9.79 7.01 12.11
N LEU A 222 9.85 5.99 11.25
CA LEU A 222 11.06 5.19 11.02
C LEU A 222 11.97 5.82 9.98
N PHE A 223 11.36 6.46 8.97
CA PHE A 223 12.06 6.96 7.81
C PHE A 223 11.30 8.14 7.20
N GLU A 224 12.04 9.13 6.72
CA GLU A 224 11.50 10.28 6.02
C GLU A 224 12.40 10.63 4.83
N ILE A 225 11.78 10.89 3.68
CA ILE A 225 12.45 11.38 2.48
C ILE A 225 11.89 12.76 2.13
N ARG A 226 12.80 13.71 1.87
CA ARG A 226 12.52 15.07 1.39
C ARG A 226 13.45 15.43 0.24
N ARG A 227 13.18 16.52 -0.43
CA ARG A 227 14.15 17.09 -1.39
C ARG A 227 15.49 17.37 -0.70
N PRO A 228 16.65 17.21 -1.39
CA PRO A 228 16.82 16.94 -2.83
C PRO A 228 16.75 15.44 -3.21
N LEU A 229 16.46 14.53 -2.28
CA LEU A 229 16.25 13.13 -2.61
C LEU A 229 15.03 12.99 -3.52
N LEU A 230 15.01 11.93 -4.33
CA LEU A 230 13.88 11.66 -5.21
C LEU A 230 12.63 11.46 -4.36
N VAL A 231 11.70 12.42 -4.42
CA VAL A 231 10.36 12.31 -3.86
C VAL A 231 9.41 12.37 -5.03
N ASP A 232 8.89 11.21 -5.41
CA ASP A 232 7.88 11.05 -6.45
C ASP A 232 6.52 10.76 -5.79
N ASN A 233 5.44 10.61 -6.54
CA ASN A 233 4.12 10.29 -6.06
C ASN A 233 4.04 8.81 -5.63
N PHE A 234 4.66 8.42 -4.48
CA PHE A 234 4.64 7.05 -3.99
C PHE A 234 3.31 6.72 -3.34
N GLU A 235 2.62 5.72 -3.88
CA GLU A 235 1.27 5.32 -3.51
C GLU A 235 1.20 3.90 -2.96
N GLY A 236 2.12 3.00 -3.33
CA GLY A 236 2.08 1.61 -2.87
C GLY A 236 3.28 1.25 -2.01
N VAL A 237 3.04 0.46 -0.94
CA VAL A 237 4.07 -0.09 -0.06
C VAL A 237 3.86 -1.58 0.20
N ALA A 238 4.93 -2.36 0.09
CA ALA A 238 4.95 -3.77 0.49
C ALA A 238 6.16 -4.07 1.39
N CYS A 239 6.05 -5.08 2.23
CA CYS A 239 7.14 -5.52 3.08
C CYS A 239 7.17 -7.04 3.21
N ARG A 240 8.37 -7.60 3.19
CA ARG A 240 8.63 -9.01 3.51
C ARG A 240 9.83 -9.18 4.43
N ALA A 241 10.02 -10.35 4.97
CA ALA A 241 11.26 -10.70 5.64
C ALA A 241 12.37 -10.97 4.61
N GLY A 242 13.58 -10.47 4.87
CA GLY A 242 14.79 -10.88 4.19
C GLY A 242 15.33 -12.22 4.73
N GLU A 243 16.46 -12.69 4.19
CA GLU A 243 17.08 -13.97 4.60
C GLU A 243 17.48 -13.97 6.08
N ASP A 244 17.94 -12.84 6.60
CA ASP A 244 18.32 -12.67 8.02
C ASP A 244 17.13 -12.20 8.88
N GLY A 245 15.91 -12.15 8.33
CA GLY A 245 14.70 -11.70 8.99
C GLY A 245 14.55 -10.18 9.05
N GLU A 246 15.45 -9.42 8.40
CA GLU A 246 15.33 -7.96 8.29
C GLU A 246 14.11 -7.58 7.43
N PRO A 247 13.39 -6.51 7.77
CA PRO A 247 12.32 -6.01 6.93
C PRO A 247 12.86 -5.45 5.62
N LEU A 248 12.42 -6.02 4.49
CA LEU A 248 12.66 -5.50 3.14
C LEU A 248 11.40 -4.80 2.67
N VAL A 249 11.49 -3.49 2.52
CA VAL A 249 10.37 -2.60 2.14
C VAL A 249 10.51 -2.21 0.69
N TYR A 250 9.42 -2.33 -0.06
CA TYR A 250 9.27 -1.91 -1.45
C TYR A 250 8.28 -0.77 -1.50
N ILE A 251 8.56 0.27 -2.27
CA ILE A 251 7.62 1.36 -2.55
C ILE A 251 7.55 1.60 -4.05
N ILE A 252 6.34 1.83 -4.56
CA ILE A 252 6.09 2.12 -5.97
C ILE A 252 5.46 3.49 -6.12
N SER A 253 5.87 4.23 -7.15
CA SER A 253 5.25 5.52 -7.47
C SER A 253 4.18 5.38 -8.55
N ASP A 254 3.17 6.22 -8.42
CA ASP A 254 2.21 6.53 -9.45
C ASP A 254 2.78 7.60 -10.42
N ASP A 255 2.62 7.38 -11.72
CA ASP A 255 2.99 8.31 -12.77
C ASP A 255 1.78 9.11 -13.30
N ASP A 256 0.58 8.93 -12.71
CA ASP A 256 -0.70 9.54 -13.13
C ASP A 256 -0.96 9.35 -14.65
N PHE A 257 -0.39 8.32 -15.28
CA PHE A 257 -0.35 8.13 -16.74
C PHE A 257 0.18 9.36 -17.52
N ASP A 258 1.05 10.14 -16.90
CA ASP A 258 1.71 11.31 -17.48
C ASP A 258 3.08 10.90 -18.06
N GLU A 259 3.30 11.14 -19.35
CA GLU A 259 4.55 10.78 -20.04
C GLU A 259 5.80 11.48 -19.47
N ASP A 260 5.62 12.62 -18.77
CA ASP A 260 6.69 13.37 -18.11
C ASP A 260 7.04 12.81 -16.71
N LYS A 261 6.18 11.94 -16.13
CA LYS A 261 6.41 11.26 -14.86
C LYS A 261 6.97 9.85 -15.05
N ARG A 262 7.29 9.17 -13.97
CA ARG A 262 7.91 7.84 -13.99
C ARG A 262 7.29 6.95 -12.95
N THR A 263 7.03 5.72 -13.33
CA THR A 263 6.81 4.63 -12.37
C THR A 263 8.17 4.19 -11.81
N VAL A 264 8.39 4.39 -10.53
CA VAL A 264 9.63 4.04 -9.83
C VAL A 264 9.34 2.99 -8.77
N LEU A 265 10.09 1.90 -8.78
CA LEU A 265 10.06 0.87 -7.73
C LEU A 265 11.36 0.93 -6.94
N LEU A 266 11.29 1.21 -5.64
CA LEU A 266 12.44 1.27 -4.74
C LEU A 266 12.38 0.15 -3.71
N MET A 267 13.57 -0.34 -3.30
CA MET A 267 13.71 -1.34 -2.25
C MET A 267 14.66 -0.83 -1.16
N PHE A 268 14.26 -1.05 0.10
CA PHE A 268 15.03 -0.69 1.28
C PHE A 268 15.06 -1.84 2.28
N ALA A 269 16.17 -1.99 3.02
CA ALA A 269 16.21 -2.79 4.23
C ALA A 269 16.08 -1.87 5.46
N LEU A 270 15.10 -2.11 6.32
CA LEU A 270 15.00 -1.42 7.60
C LEU A 270 15.92 -2.10 8.60
N ARG A 271 16.98 -1.40 9.01
CA ARG A 271 17.90 -1.87 10.05
C ARG A 271 17.61 -1.14 11.35
N HIS A 272 17.50 -1.89 12.44
CA HIS A 272 17.56 -1.26 13.76
C HIS A 272 18.90 -0.52 13.90
N GLN A 273 18.84 0.78 14.09
CA GLN A 273 20.02 1.47 14.62
C GLN A 273 20.25 0.91 16.03
N GLY A 274 21.16 -0.05 16.14
CA GLY A 274 21.64 -0.50 17.45
C GLY A 274 22.09 0.74 18.21
N LYS A 275 21.57 0.95 19.42
CA LYS A 275 22.12 1.97 20.33
C LYS A 275 23.64 1.80 20.28
N SER A 276 24.35 2.80 19.77
CA SER A 276 25.79 2.85 19.89
C SER A 276 26.10 2.62 21.37
N ARG A 277 26.70 1.48 21.69
CA ARG A 277 27.27 1.27 23.02
C ARG A 277 28.28 2.40 23.18
N GLY A 278 27.95 3.36 24.04
CA GLY A 278 28.90 4.35 24.48
C GLY A 278 30.14 3.60 24.92
N GLU A 279 31.24 3.88 24.26
CA GLU A 279 32.56 3.51 24.79
C GLU A 279 32.74 4.17 26.15
N PRO A 280 33.35 3.47 27.11
CA PRO A 280 33.56 3.92 28.48
C PRO A 280 34.51 5.10 28.58
#